data_a70849aa5bfebfdf45f2c26b05ca344b
#
_entry.id   a70849aa5bfebfdf45f2c26b05ca344b
#
_cell.length_a   1.000
_cell.length_b   1.000
_cell.length_c   1.000
_cell.angle_alpha   90.00
_cell.angle_beta   90.00
_cell.angle_gamma   90.00
#
_symmetry.space_group_name_H-M   'P 1'
#
loop_
_entity.id
_entity.type
_entity.pdbx_description
1 polymer ?
#
loop_
_entity_poly.entity_id
_entity_poly.type
_entity_poly.pdbx_seq_one_letter_code
_entity_poly.pdbx_strand_id
1 'polypeptide(L)'
;MKEINSQAQPFYFTGNSQQALLFLHGFTASPSEVRVVAEKIHQSIGCSVSGILLPGHGTTPEQLDAVRWPEWYQAVETEIKSLQASFQQVFVGGLSMGGLLALHAGVNLSGLAGVVTINAPIYYHYAVIPLVSDLTGLITPFYHKKGLAEIKKLENQGRFAYRVMPLKAFHSLNHLRKIVMQEVKELKIPALIVQSLLDESVHSRSAEYLYEKTRPQGARTLLLSQSRHIATMGPQQEIIVQEIVSFMEDQRCFLGK
;
A
#
# COMPACT_ATOMS: atom_id res chain seq x y z
N MET A 1 0.94 -3.13 26.75
CA MET A 1 1.20 -2.90 25.30
C MET A 1 2.48 -2.10 25.17
N LYS A 2 3.40 -2.45 24.26
CA LYS A 2 4.56 -1.60 23.98
C LYS A 2 4.10 -0.32 23.28
N GLU A 3 4.75 0.78 23.60
CA GLU A 3 4.44 2.11 23.04
C GLU A 3 4.73 2.14 21.53
N ILE A 4 3.84 2.79 20.77
CA ILE A 4 4.02 2.98 19.33
C ILE A 4 5.18 3.97 19.14
N ASN A 5 6.13 3.64 18.26
CA ASN A 5 7.22 4.51 17.90
C ASN A 5 6.71 5.87 17.38
N SER A 6 7.33 6.97 17.82
CA SER A 6 6.90 8.33 17.47
C SER A 6 6.88 8.59 15.95
N GLN A 7 7.76 7.96 15.18
CA GLN A 7 7.79 8.05 13.71
C GLN A 7 6.76 7.14 13.02
N ALA A 8 6.10 6.23 13.75
CA ALA A 8 5.15 5.27 13.21
C ALA A 8 3.69 5.70 13.37
N GLN A 9 3.44 6.91 13.87
CA GLN A 9 2.09 7.37 14.19
C GLN A 9 1.19 7.43 12.95
N PRO A 10 -0.10 7.07 13.08
CA PRO A 10 -1.08 7.34 12.05
C PRO A 10 -1.22 8.84 11.81
N PHE A 11 -1.82 9.21 10.69
CA PHE A 11 -2.12 10.61 10.39
C PHE A 11 -3.50 10.75 9.75
N TYR A 12 -4.07 11.94 9.91
CA TYR A 12 -5.29 12.34 9.23
C TYR A 12 -5.16 13.80 8.81
N PHE A 13 -5.25 14.06 7.50
CA PHE A 13 -5.29 15.41 6.94
C PHE A 13 -6.75 15.74 6.60
N THR A 14 -7.32 16.70 7.30
CA THR A 14 -8.71 17.12 7.09
C THR A 14 -8.79 18.05 5.89
N GLY A 15 -9.49 17.64 4.85
CA GLY A 15 -9.77 18.44 3.65
C GLY A 15 -11.15 19.04 3.66
N ASN A 16 -11.43 19.86 2.65
CA ASN A 16 -12.72 20.54 2.42
C ASN A 16 -13.49 20.01 1.22
N SER A 17 -12.92 19.06 0.45
CA SER A 17 -13.60 18.42 -0.66
C SER A 17 -14.45 17.23 -0.20
N GLN A 18 -15.34 16.74 -1.08
CA GLN A 18 -16.16 15.55 -0.84
C GLN A 18 -15.43 14.24 -1.11
N GLN A 19 -14.11 14.29 -1.27
CA GLN A 19 -13.26 13.15 -1.53
C GLN A 19 -12.37 12.80 -0.33
N ALA A 20 -12.20 11.51 -0.10
CA ALA A 20 -11.22 10.98 0.85
C ALA A 20 -10.34 9.90 0.21
N LEU A 21 -9.09 9.83 0.65
CA LEU A 21 -8.14 8.77 0.32
C LEU A 21 -7.67 8.08 1.60
N LEU A 22 -7.89 6.77 1.69
CA LEU A 22 -7.17 5.92 2.64
C LEU A 22 -5.85 5.49 1.99
N PHE A 23 -4.71 5.84 2.60
CA PHE A 23 -3.39 5.57 2.03
C PHE A 23 -2.56 4.66 2.94
N LEU A 24 -2.30 3.43 2.48
CA LEU A 24 -1.78 2.31 3.27
C LEU A 24 -0.28 2.12 3.07
N HIS A 25 0.43 1.88 4.17
CA HIS A 25 1.88 1.60 4.18
C HIS A 25 2.22 0.15 3.83
N GLY A 26 3.50 -0.12 3.60
CA GLY A 26 4.05 -1.43 3.28
C GLY A 26 4.28 -2.33 4.49
N PHE A 27 4.59 -3.61 4.21
CA PHE A 27 4.91 -4.63 5.21
C PHE A 27 6.15 -4.25 6.02
N THR A 28 6.11 -4.47 7.33
CA THR A 28 7.15 -4.11 8.32
C THR A 28 7.38 -2.62 8.52
N ALA A 29 6.65 -1.75 7.83
CA ALA A 29 6.83 -0.30 7.86
C ALA A 29 5.75 0.41 8.71
N SER A 30 5.44 1.64 8.37
CA SER A 30 4.46 2.47 9.08
C SER A 30 3.91 3.55 8.15
N PRO A 31 2.90 4.34 8.56
CA PRO A 31 2.38 5.45 7.78
C PRO A 31 3.42 6.47 7.31
N SER A 32 4.60 6.51 7.96
CA SER A 32 5.70 7.39 7.55
C SER A 32 6.15 7.19 6.08
N GLU A 33 5.98 5.99 5.50
CA GLU A 33 6.34 5.73 4.10
C GLU A 33 5.46 6.46 3.08
N VAL A 34 4.23 6.75 3.44
CA VAL A 34 3.23 7.33 2.53
C VAL A 34 2.85 8.76 2.92
N ARG A 35 3.23 9.22 4.12
CA ARG A 35 2.81 10.50 4.71
C ARG A 35 3.12 11.70 3.82
N VAL A 36 4.32 11.79 3.27
CA VAL A 36 4.75 12.95 2.46
C VAL A 36 3.93 13.04 1.17
N VAL A 37 3.72 11.92 0.47
CA VAL A 37 2.87 11.87 -0.73
C VAL A 37 1.42 12.18 -0.37
N ALA A 38 0.90 11.64 0.73
CA ALA A 38 -0.44 11.90 1.24
C ALA A 38 -0.68 13.40 1.52
N GLU A 39 0.28 14.06 2.19
CA GLU A 39 0.21 15.49 2.49
C GLU A 39 0.17 16.34 1.21
N LYS A 40 1.00 16.01 0.22
CA LYS A 40 1.01 16.71 -1.07
C LYS A 40 -0.28 16.52 -1.86
N ILE A 41 -0.87 15.32 -1.85
CA ILE A 41 -2.18 15.06 -2.46
C ILE A 41 -3.25 15.91 -1.76
N HIS A 42 -3.28 15.89 -0.42
CA HIS A 42 -4.18 16.73 0.36
C HIS A 42 -4.07 18.22 -0.02
N GLN A 43 -2.84 18.76 -0.05
CA GLN A 43 -2.59 20.15 -0.41
C GLN A 43 -2.99 20.50 -1.84
N SER A 44 -2.89 19.55 -2.79
CA SER A 44 -3.17 19.78 -4.21
C SER A 44 -4.66 19.89 -4.51
N ILE A 45 -5.51 19.05 -3.93
CA ILE A 45 -6.94 18.95 -4.28
C ILE A 45 -7.90 19.11 -3.08
N GLY A 46 -7.38 19.40 -1.89
CA GLY A 46 -8.17 19.60 -0.68
C GLY A 46 -8.96 18.37 -0.24
N CYS A 47 -8.57 17.16 -0.65
CA CYS A 47 -9.20 15.93 -0.18
C CYS A 47 -8.75 15.58 1.24
N SER A 48 -9.58 14.86 1.99
CA SER A 48 -9.13 14.28 3.26
C SER A 48 -8.27 13.05 2.98
N VAL A 49 -7.16 12.89 3.75
CA VAL A 49 -6.30 11.72 3.60
C VAL A 49 -6.04 11.08 4.96
N SER A 50 -6.41 9.79 5.07
CA SER A 50 -6.16 8.95 6.24
C SER A 50 -4.99 8.00 5.98
N GLY A 51 -4.04 7.94 6.90
CA GLY A 51 -2.97 6.94 6.93
C GLY A 51 -2.97 6.20 8.25
N ILE A 52 -3.61 5.05 8.30
CA ILE A 52 -3.71 4.22 9.50
C ILE A 52 -2.43 3.41 9.75
N LEU A 53 -2.14 3.12 11.01
CA LEU A 53 -1.12 2.15 11.39
C LEU A 53 -1.75 0.75 11.45
N LEU A 54 -1.32 -0.15 10.58
CA LEU A 54 -1.85 -1.51 10.51
C LEU A 54 -1.45 -2.33 11.75
N PRO A 55 -2.31 -3.24 12.23
CA PRO A 55 -2.03 -4.07 13.40
C PRO A 55 -0.64 -4.74 13.37
N GLY A 56 0.03 -4.77 14.52
CA GLY A 56 1.37 -5.35 14.69
C GLY A 56 2.53 -4.49 14.19
N HIS A 57 2.26 -3.39 13.46
CA HIS A 57 3.28 -2.46 13.00
C HIS A 57 3.57 -1.35 14.03
N GLY A 58 4.68 -0.65 13.86
CA GLY A 58 5.04 0.50 14.69
C GLY A 58 5.51 0.18 16.11
N THR A 59 5.62 -1.08 16.48
CA THR A 59 5.95 -1.55 17.84
C THR A 59 7.18 -2.47 17.83
N THR A 60 6.98 -3.80 17.72
CA THR A 60 8.08 -4.77 17.62
C THR A 60 7.82 -5.83 16.55
N PRO A 61 8.89 -6.43 15.97
CA PRO A 61 8.75 -7.50 14.99
C PRO A 61 7.95 -8.70 15.50
N GLU A 62 8.04 -9.02 16.80
CA GLU A 62 7.31 -10.13 17.43
C GLU A 62 5.79 -9.87 17.44
N GLN A 63 5.40 -8.61 17.69
CA GLN A 63 3.98 -8.23 17.63
C GLN A 63 3.44 -8.35 16.20
N LEU A 64 4.24 -7.97 15.19
CA LEU A 64 3.85 -8.17 13.80
C LEU A 64 3.79 -9.66 13.44
N ASP A 65 4.72 -10.49 13.96
CA ASP A 65 4.73 -11.93 13.67
C ASP A 65 3.50 -12.68 14.26
N ALA A 66 2.84 -12.09 15.24
CA ALA A 66 1.60 -12.62 15.81
C ALA A 66 0.35 -12.29 14.99
N VAL A 67 0.38 -11.25 14.14
CA VAL A 67 -0.77 -10.75 13.37
C VAL A 67 -0.84 -11.44 12.00
N ARG A 68 -2.06 -11.60 11.47
CA ARG A 68 -2.34 -12.21 10.17
C ARG A 68 -3.06 -11.22 9.25
N TRP A 69 -3.05 -11.48 7.95
CA TRP A 69 -3.61 -10.59 6.94
C TRP A 69 -5.11 -10.24 7.15
N PRO A 70 -5.98 -11.11 7.69
CA PRO A 70 -7.37 -10.73 7.94
C PRO A 70 -7.50 -9.58 8.96
N GLU A 71 -6.60 -9.51 9.95
CA GLU A 71 -6.58 -8.43 10.94
C GLU A 71 -6.15 -7.10 10.31
N TRP A 72 -5.19 -7.12 9.38
CA TRP A 72 -4.84 -5.92 8.58
C TRP A 72 -6.01 -5.47 7.73
N TYR A 73 -6.67 -6.41 7.06
CA TYR A 73 -7.83 -6.10 6.23
C TYR A 73 -9.01 -5.57 7.05
N GLN A 74 -9.29 -6.12 8.21
CA GLN A 74 -10.33 -5.63 9.11
C GLN A 74 -10.11 -4.18 9.52
N ALA A 75 -8.87 -3.76 9.79
CA ALA A 75 -8.54 -2.37 10.08
C ALA A 75 -8.79 -1.47 8.86
N VAL A 76 -8.43 -1.93 7.65
CA VAL A 76 -8.69 -1.23 6.39
C VAL A 76 -10.19 -1.08 6.13
N GLU A 77 -10.96 -2.15 6.27
CA GLU A 77 -12.41 -2.15 6.09
C GLU A 77 -13.11 -1.19 7.07
N THR A 78 -12.68 -1.19 8.32
CA THR A 78 -13.22 -0.30 9.36
C THR A 78 -13.00 1.16 8.98
N GLU A 79 -11.80 1.52 8.55
CA GLU A 79 -11.48 2.88 8.15
C GLU A 79 -12.21 3.30 6.87
N ILE A 80 -12.32 2.42 5.86
CA ILE A 80 -13.09 2.68 4.65
C ILE A 80 -14.55 3.00 4.99
N LYS A 81 -15.20 2.19 5.83
CA LYS A 81 -16.59 2.43 6.26
C LYS A 81 -16.75 3.75 7.01
N SER A 82 -15.78 4.11 7.85
CA SER A 82 -15.75 5.40 8.53
C SER A 82 -15.68 6.58 7.54
N LEU A 83 -14.81 6.49 6.53
CA LEU A 83 -14.70 7.51 5.49
C LEU A 83 -15.97 7.57 4.62
N GLN A 84 -16.54 6.44 4.24
CA GLN A 84 -17.79 6.38 3.46
C GLN A 84 -19.01 7.02 4.18
N ALA A 85 -19.00 7.04 5.50
CA ALA A 85 -20.04 7.73 6.27
C ALA A 85 -19.96 9.26 6.16
N SER A 86 -18.80 9.81 5.75
CA SER A 86 -18.53 11.26 5.75
C SER A 86 -18.23 11.84 4.37
N PHE A 87 -17.86 11.01 3.39
CA PHE A 87 -17.40 11.46 2.08
C PHE A 87 -18.17 10.77 0.94
N GLN A 88 -18.43 11.52 -0.12
CA GLN A 88 -19.15 11.00 -1.30
C GLN A 88 -18.30 10.09 -2.15
N GLN A 89 -16.99 10.33 -2.21
CA GLN A 89 -16.04 9.54 -2.96
C GLN A 89 -14.88 9.11 -2.05
N VAL A 90 -14.76 7.82 -1.84
CA VAL A 90 -13.66 7.23 -1.07
C VAL A 90 -12.78 6.42 -2.00
N PHE A 91 -11.51 6.77 -2.01
CA PHE A 91 -10.44 6.05 -2.69
C PHE A 91 -9.63 5.27 -1.67
N VAL A 92 -9.07 4.14 -2.09
CA VAL A 92 -8.10 3.40 -1.29
C VAL A 92 -6.83 3.18 -2.09
N GLY A 93 -5.70 3.46 -1.47
CA GLY A 93 -4.41 3.25 -2.12
C GLY A 93 -3.35 2.75 -1.15
N GLY A 94 -2.23 2.25 -1.69
CA GLY A 94 -1.15 1.82 -0.82
C GLY A 94 0.11 1.38 -1.54
N LEU A 95 1.18 1.35 -0.75
CA LEU A 95 2.51 0.90 -1.15
C LEU A 95 2.67 -0.58 -0.81
N SER A 96 3.15 -1.40 -1.74
CA SER A 96 3.54 -2.80 -1.51
C SER A 96 2.37 -3.62 -0.91
N MET A 97 2.48 -4.12 0.32
CA MET A 97 1.37 -4.78 1.05
C MET A 97 0.11 -3.91 1.08
N GLY A 98 0.27 -2.60 1.28
CA GLY A 98 -0.86 -1.65 1.25
C GLY A 98 -1.58 -1.66 -0.10
N GLY A 99 -0.85 -1.84 -1.21
CA GLY A 99 -1.43 -2.01 -2.55
C GLY A 99 -2.23 -3.31 -2.70
N LEU A 100 -1.78 -4.42 -2.10
CA LEU A 100 -2.56 -5.67 -2.07
C LEU A 100 -3.86 -5.51 -1.25
N LEU A 101 -3.77 -4.87 -0.08
CA LEU A 101 -4.94 -4.59 0.75
C LEU A 101 -5.94 -3.66 0.04
N ALA A 102 -5.43 -2.66 -0.69
CA ALA A 102 -6.26 -1.75 -1.48
C ALA A 102 -6.99 -2.50 -2.61
N LEU A 103 -6.30 -3.38 -3.34
CA LEU A 103 -6.91 -4.21 -4.38
C LEU A 103 -7.97 -5.15 -3.79
N HIS A 104 -7.65 -5.81 -2.68
CA HIS A 104 -8.60 -6.69 -1.98
C HIS A 104 -9.85 -5.93 -1.52
N ALA A 105 -9.68 -4.74 -0.95
CA ALA A 105 -10.79 -3.87 -0.57
C ALA A 105 -11.63 -3.44 -1.79
N GLY A 106 -10.98 -3.07 -2.89
CA GLY A 106 -11.65 -2.68 -4.13
C GLY A 106 -12.53 -3.76 -4.76
N VAL A 107 -12.14 -5.04 -4.56
CA VAL A 107 -12.94 -6.18 -5.03
C VAL A 107 -14.11 -6.48 -4.08
N ASN A 108 -13.88 -6.39 -2.75
CA ASN A 108 -14.79 -6.94 -1.75
C ASN A 108 -15.71 -5.88 -1.09
N LEU A 109 -15.42 -4.58 -1.24
CA LEU A 109 -16.23 -3.50 -0.68
C LEU A 109 -16.89 -2.68 -1.80
N SER A 110 -18.17 -2.40 -1.63
CA SER A 110 -18.91 -1.48 -2.52
C SER A 110 -18.68 -0.01 -2.16
N GLY A 111 -18.98 0.90 -3.09
CA GLY A 111 -18.96 2.33 -2.83
C GLY A 111 -17.58 2.98 -2.80
N LEU A 112 -16.54 2.28 -3.24
CA LEU A 112 -15.23 2.87 -3.49
C LEU A 112 -15.19 3.51 -4.90
N ALA A 113 -14.57 4.68 -5.01
CA ALA A 113 -14.45 5.43 -6.25
C ALA A 113 -13.26 4.99 -7.13
N GLY A 114 -12.27 4.37 -6.54
CA GLY A 114 -11.09 3.84 -7.26
C GLY A 114 -10.02 3.28 -6.33
N VAL A 115 -9.09 2.55 -6.93
CA VAL A 115 -7.94 1.93 -6.24
C VAL A 115 -6.63 2.47 -6.79
N VAL A 116 -5.67 2.76 -5.89
CA VAL A 116 -4.29 3.10 -6.26
C VAL A 116 -3.34 2.05 -5.69
N THR A 117 -2.51 1.45 -6.52
CA THR A 117 -1.51 0.47 -6.07
C THR A 117 -0.11 0.90 -6.50
N ILE A 118 0.83 0.93 -5.57
CA ILE A 118 2.24 1.31 -5.81
C ILE A 118 3.11 0.10 -5.46
N ASN A 119 3.82 -0.43 -6.44
CA ASN A 119 4.71 -1.59 -6.27
C ASN A 119 4.06 -2.77 -5.54
N ALA A 120 2.80 -3.10 -5.88
CA ALA A 120 2.09 -4.23 -5.26
C ALA A 120 2.76 -5.57 -5.64
N PRO A 121 3.11 -6.42 -4.66
CA PRO A 121 3.93 -7.61 -4.89
C PRO A 121 3.11 -8.78 -5.45
N ILE A 122 2.75 -8.73 -6.73
CA ILE A 122 2.17 -9.88 -7.45
C ILE A 122 3.27 -10.90 -7.76
N TYR A 123 4.40 -10.43 -8.32
CA TYR A 123 5.58 -11.24 -8.58
C TYR A 123 6.79 -10.65 -7.88
N TYR A 124 7.54 -11.49 -7.15
CA TYR A 124 8.82 -11.12 -6.57
C TYR A 124 9.96 -11.40 -7.57
N HIS A 125 11.06 -10.65 -7.46
CA HIS A 125 12.27 -10.96 -8.23
C HIS A 125 12.84 -12.35 -7.89
N TYR A 126 12.71 -12.77 -6.63
CA TYR A 126 13.17 -14.07 -6.15
C TYR A 126 11.97 -14.95 -5.79
N ALA A 127 11.56 -15.81 -6.71
CA ALA A 127 10.43 -16.72 -6.53
C ALA A 127 10.61 -17.72 -5.35
N VAL A 128 11.85 -17.91 -4.90
CA VAL A 128 12.20 -18.82 -3.79
C VAL A 128 11.82 -18.24 -2.42
N ILE A 129 11.71 -16.90 -2.27
CA ILE A 129 11.44 -16.26 -0.98
C ILE A 129 10.09 -16.72 -0.38
N PRO A 130 8.97 -16.78 -1.12
CA PRO A 130 7.72 -17.30 -0.59
C PRO A 130 7.78 -18.78 -0.18
N LEU A 131 8.54 -19.59 -0.92
CA LEU A 131 8.64 -21.03 -0.68
C LEU A 131 9.48 -21.35 0.56
N VAL A 132 10.56 -20.59 0.76
CA VAL A 132 11.45 -20.76 1.91
C VAL A 132 10.79 -20.29 3.20
N SER A 133 9.90 -19.30 3.17
CA SER A 133 9.17 -18.84 4.36
C SER A 133 8.27 -19.92 4.97
N ASP A 134 7.76 -20.83 4.12
CA ASP A 134 6.89 -21.93 4.58
C ASP A 134 7.67 -23.00 5.36
N LEU A 135 8.97 -23.19 5.02
CA LEU A 135 9.84 -24.22 5.63
C LEU A 135 10.70 -23.69 6.77
N THR A 136 11.13 -22.43 6.71
CA THR A 136 12.10 -21.86 7.66
C THR A 136 11.47 -21.11 8.83
N GLY A 137 10.20 -20.73 8.76
CA GLY A 137 9.49 -20.03 9.85
C GLY A 137 9.39 -20.84 11.14
N LEU A 138 9.66 -22.16 11.10
CA LEU A 138 9.76 -23.04 12.26
C LEU A 138 11.15 -23.00 12.92
N ILE A 139 12.19 -22.61 12.18
CA ILE A 139 13.61 -22.69 12.62
C ILE A 139 14.16 -21.30 12.93
N THR A 140 13.83 -20.30 12.10
CA THR A 140 14.26 -18.90 12.29
C THR A 140 13.05 -17.98 12.12
N PRO A 141 12.55 -17.35 13.20
CA PRO A 141 11.34 -16.53 13.11
C PRO A 141 11.53 -15.23 12.32
N PHE A 142 12.77 -14.77 12.12
CA PHE A 142 13.08 -13.49 11.49
C PHE A 142 14.17 -13.62 10.43
N TYR A 143 13.95 -12.93 9.30
CA TYR A 143 14.95 -12.74 8.26
C TYR A 143 15.51 -11.31 8.33
N HIS A 144 16.84 -11.16 8.41
CA HIS A 144 17.49 -9.85 8.40
C HIS A 144 17.50 -9.24 6.99
N LYS A 145 16.98 -8.04 6.86
CA LYS A 145 16.96 -7.31 5.60
C LYS A 145 18.37 -6.91 5.18
N LYS A 146 18.65 -6.98 3.90
CA LYS A 146 19.90 -6.49 3.28
C LYS A 146 19.77 -5.01 2.90
N GLY A 147 20.88 -4.35 2.57
CA GLY A 147 20.85 -2.97 2.09
C GLY A 147 20.84 -1.94 3.21
N LEU A 148 21.63 -2.12 4.27
CA LEU A 148 21.68 -1.24 5.44
C LEU A 148 21.89 0.24 5.11
N ALA A 149 22.63 0.59 4.05
CA ALA A 149 22.84 1.99 3.65
C ALA A 149 21.54 2.66 3.16
N GLU A 150 20.74 1.95 2.35
CA GLU A 150 19.44 2.45 1.89
C GLU A 150 18.44 2.55 3.02
N ILE A 151 18.41 1.54 3.90
CA ILE A 151 17.57 1.55 5.11
C ILE A 151 17.89 2.80 5.95
N LYS A 152 19.16 3.06 6.23
CA LYS A 152 19.61 4.22 7.02
C LYS A 152 19.28 5.55 6.35
N LYS A 153 19.39 5.63 5.02
CA LYS A 153 18.99 6.81 4.25
C LYS A 153 17.51 7.13 4.45
N LEU A 154 16.63 6.13 4.32
CA LEU A 154 15.19 6.29 4.51
C LEU A 154 14.83 6.59 5.98
N GLU A 155 15.51 5.97 6.94
CA GLU A 155 15.37 6.31 8.38
C GLU A 155 15.69 7.77 8.65
N ASN A 156 16.75 8.31 8.03
CA ASN A 156 17.12 9.73 8.15
C ASN A 156 16.07 10.67 7.51
N GLN A 157 15.24 10.17 6.61
CA GLN A 157 14.10 10.89 6.04
C GLN A 157 12.81 10.73 6.89
N GLY A 158 12.90 10.16 8.10
CA GLY A 158 11.79 9.98 9.03
C GLY A 158 11.00 8.67 8.84
N ARG A 159 11.50 7.72 8.03
CA ARG A 159 10.88 6.42 7.88
C ARG A 159 11.07 5.56 9.13
N PHE A 160 9.99 4.97 9.63
CA PHE A 160 10.04 3.86 10.56
C PHE A 160 9.72 2.55 9.86
N ALA A 161 10.60 1.56 9.99
CA ALA A 161 10.34 0.19 9.57
C ALA A 161 11.22 -0.79 10.37
N TYR A 162 10.74 -2.03 10.55
CA TYR A 162 11.57 -3.07 11.15
C TYR A 162 12.72 -3.45 10.24
N ARG A 163 13.90 -3.67 10.82
CA ARG A 163 15.11 -4.13 10.10
C ARG A 163 15.10 -5.63 9.83
N VAL A 164 14.13 -6.33 10.38
CA VAL A 164 13.89 -7.76 10.18
C VAL A 164 12.51 -7.97 9.54
N MET A 165 12.35 -9.11 8.89
CA MET A 165 11.09 -9.56 8.31
C MET A 165 10.57 -10.73 9.12
N PRO A 166 9.44 -10.60 9.85
CA PRO A 166 8.81 -11.70 10.58
C PRO A 166 8.24 -12.72 9.59
N LEU A 167 8.63 -13.98 9.70
CA LEU A 167 8.36 -14.97 8.65
C LEU A 167 6.92 -15.50 8.66
N LYS A 168 6.29 -15.63 9.83
CA LYS A 168 4.88 -16.06 9.90
C LYS A 168 3.94 -14.99 9.36
N ALA A 169 4.22 -13.71 9.66
CA ALA A 169 3.48 -12.59 9.10
C ALA A 169 3.72 -12.46 7.58
N PHE A 170 4.97 -12.71 7.11
CA PHE A 170 5.28 -12.73 5.69
C PHE A 170 4.58 -13.87 4.95
N HIS A 171 4.50 -15.06 5.54
CA HIS A 171 3.68 -16.16 5.01
C HIS A 171 2.21 -15.74 4.86
N SER A 172 1.66 -15.06 5.88
CA SER A 172 0.30 -14.54 5.84
C SER A 172 0.09 -13.49 4.74
N LEU A 173 1.07 -12.59 4.53
CA LEU A 173 1.08 -11.67 3.39
C LEU A 173 1.05 -12.40 2.05
N ASN A 174 1.82 -13.48 1.90
CA ASN A 174 1.80 -14.30 0.68
C ASN A 174 0.46 -14.99 0.44
N HIS A 175 -0.28 -15.32 1.51
CA HIS A 175 -1.64 -15.82 1.39
C HIS A 175 -2.56 -14.74 0.79
N LEU A 176 -2.54 -13.51 1.35
CA LEU A 176 -3.27 -12.37 0.77
C LEU A 176 -2.90 -12.15 -0.71
N ARG A 177 -1.62 -12.17 -1.04
CA ARG A 177 -1.14 -12.04 -2.42
C ARG A 177 -1.79 -13.06 -3.36
N LYS A 178 -1.85 -14.33 -2.95
CA LYS A 178 -2.48 -15.41 -3.75
C LYS A 178 -3.97 -15.16 -3.94
N ILE A 179 -4.67 -14.67 -2.91
CA ILE A 179 -6.09 -14.30 -2.99
C ILE A 179 -6.27 -13.15 -3.99
N VAL A 180 -5.50 -12.07 -3.86
CA VAL A 180 -5.58 -10.92 -4.77
C VAL A 180 -5.32 -11.34 -6.22
N MET A 181 -4.36 -12.22 -6.47
CA MET A 181 -4.11 -12.74 -7.83
C MET A 181 -5.32 -13.46 -8.42
N GLN A 182 -6.13 -14.14 -7.62
CA GLN A 182 -7.31 -14.87 -8.08
C GLN A 182 -8.51 -13.95 -8.32
N GLU A 183 -8.70 -12.96 -7.43
CA GLU A 183 -9.91 -12.15 -7.38
C GLU A 183 -9.81 -10.80 -8.13
N VAL A 184 -8.60 -10.29 -8.41
CA VAL A 184 -8.42 -8.94 -8.99
C VAL A 184 -9.12 -8.72 -10.33
N LYS A 185 -9.40 -9.78 -11.07
CA LYS A 185 -10.21 -9.77 -12.30
C LYS A 185 -11.69 -9.39 -12.05
N GLU A 186 -12.17 -9.52 -10.82
CA GLU A 186 -13.52 -9.15 -10.37
C GLU A 186 -13.61 -7.67 -9.94
N LEU A 187 -12.49 -6.93 -9.95
CA LEU A 187 -12.48 -5.50 -9.64
C LEU A 187 -13.39 -4.76 -10.61
N LYS A 188 -14.35 -3.98 -10.09
CA LYS A 188 -15.37 -3.27 -10.87
C LYS A 188 -15.17 -1.76 -10.95
N ILE A 189 -14.16 -1.26 -10.28
CA ILE A 189 -13.85 0.18 -10.18
C ILE A 189 -12.51 0.49 -10.84
N PRO A 190 -12.25 1.74 -11.26
CA PRO A 190 -11.00 2.14 -11.86
C PRO A 190 -9.79 1.87 -10.96
N ALA A 191 -8.65 1.57 -11.56
CA ALA A 191 -7.39 1.34 -10.85
C ALA A 191 -6.25 2.15 -11.44
N LEU A 192 -5.43 2.77 -10.58
CA LEU A 192 -4.14 3.34 -10.93
C LEU A 192 -3.05 2.39 -10.43
N ILE A 193 -2.24 1.89 -11.37
CA ILE A 193 -1.16 0.95 -11.11
C ILE A 193 0.17 1.66 -11.29
N VAL A 194 0.89 1.91 -10.21
CA VAL A 194 2.22 2.53 -10.21
C VAL A 194 3.28 1.47 -9.98
N GLN A 195 4.29 1.41 -10.84
CA GLN A 195 5.37 0.42 -10.74
C GLN A 195 6.74 1.06 -11.00
N SER A 196 7.65 0.84 -10.07
CA SER A 196 9.07 1.20 -10.22
C SER A 196 9.81 0.16 -11.06
N LEU A 197 10.56 0.62 -12.06
CA LEU A 197 11.38 -0.26 -12.90
C LEU A 197 12.68 -0.70 -12.21
N LEU A 198 13.14 0.06 -11.21
CA LEU A 198 14.31 -0.27 -10.39
C LEU A 198 13.94 -0.91 -9.05
N ASP A 199 12.71 -1.44 -8.93
CA ASP A 199 12.26 -2.14 -7.73
C ASP A 199 13.06 -3.43 -7.56
N GLU A 200 13.76 -3.56 -6.43
CA GLU A 200 14.61 -4.72 -6.10
C GLU A 200 13.86 -5.88 -5.45
N SER A 201 12.60 -5.66 -5.09
CA SER A 201 11.76 -6.63 -4.37
C SER A 201 10.67 -7.21 -5.27
N VAL A 202 9.96 -6.33 -5.99
CA VAL A 202 8.80 -6.64 -6.81
C VAL A 202 9.16 -6.54 -8.29
N HIS A 203 8.92 -7.60 -9.03
CA HIS A 203 9.18 -7.63 -10.46
C HIS A 203 8.15 -6.79 -11.23
N SER A 204 8.59 -6.00 -12.21
CA SER A 204 7.75 -5.08 -13.01
C SER A 204 6.58 -5.75 -13.72
N ARG A 205 6.68 -7.05 -14.04
CA ARG A 205 5.56 -7.88 -14.54
C ARG A 205 4.33 -7.87 -13.63
N SER A 206 4.47 -7.44 -12.37
CA SER A 206 3.34 -7.25 -11.45
C SER A 206 2.37 -6.22 -11.99
N ALA A 207 2.87 -5.11 -12.52
CA ALA A 207 2.03 -4.07 -13.14
C ALA A 207 1.35 -4.56 -14.41
N GLU A 208 2.06 -5.31 -15.27
CA GLU A 208 1.50 -5.91 -16.48
C GLU A 208 0.33 -6.84 -16.14
N TYR A 209 0.54 -7.73 -15.17
CA TYR A 209 -0.50 -8.65 -14.69
C TYR A 209 -1.73 -7.89 -14.19
N LEU A 210 -1.54 -6.91 -13.32
CA LEU A 210 -2.64 -6.13 -12.76
C LEU A 210 -3.38 -5.36 -13.87
N TYR A 211 -2.65 -4.73 -14.77
CA TYR A 211 -3.25 -3.99 -15.88
C TYR A 211 -4.11 -4.89 -16.78
N GLU A 212 -3.59 -6.05 -17.17
CA GLU A 212 -4.34 -7.00 -18.00
C GLU A 212 -5.64 -7.45 -17.34
N LYS A 213 -5.65 -7.61 -16.02
CA LYS A 213 -6.84 -8.05 -15.26
C LYS A 213 -7.85 -6.93 -15.01
N THR A 214 -7.39 -5.66 -14.93
CA THR A 214 -8.23 -4.52 -14.52
C THR A 214 -8.52 -3.52 -15.64
N ARG A 215 -7.86 -3.62 -16.81
CA ARG A 215 -8.05 -2.69 -17.93
C ARG A 215 -9.51 -2.49 -18.41
N PRO A 216 -10.39 -3.50 -18.38
CA PRO A 216 -11.78 -3.30 -18.80
C PRO A 216 -12.53 -2.28 -17.94
N GLN A 217 -12.08 -2.04 -16.71
CA GLN A 217 -12.66 -1.10 -15.75
C GLN A 217 -11.98 0.28 -15.74
N GLY A 218 -11.13 0.56 -16.74
CA GLY A 218 -10.45 1.86 -16.85
C GLY A 218 -9.13 1.93 -16.07
N ALA A 219 -8.38 0.83 -16.00
CA ALA A 219 -7.06 0.83 -15.37
C ALA A 219 -6.05 1.72 -16.13
N ARG A 220 -5.22 2.43 -15.36
CA ARG A 220 -4.07 3.21 -15.82
C ARG A 220 -2.79 2.66 -15.25
N THR A 221 -1.68 2.84 -15.94
CA THR A 221 -0.37 2.41 -15.48
C THR A 221 0.62 3.56 -15.54
N LEU A 222 1.35 3.78 -14.44
CA LEU A 222 2.50 4.68 -14.36
C LEU A 222 3.77 3.87 -14.09
N LEU A 223 4.75 3.95 -15.00
CA LEU A 223 6.06 3.31 -14.83
C LEU A 223 7.10 4.35 -14.39
N LEU A 224 7.76 4.09 -13.26
CA LEU A 224 8.77 4.98 -12.68
C LEU A 224 10.17 4.47 -12.99
N SER A 225 10.92 5.22 -13.82
CA SER A 225 12.23 4.79 -14.33
C SER A 225 13.40 4.98 -13.35
N GLN A 226 13.23 5.79 -12.29
CA GLN A 226 14.30 6.17 -11.37
C GLN A 226 13.99 5.80 -9.90
N SER A 227 12.83 5.20 -9.65
CA SER A 227 12.39 4.84 -8.29
C SER A 227 12.67 3.38 -7.98
N ARG A 228 12.98 3.12 -6.71
CA ARG A 228 13.12 1.78 -6.13
C ARG A 228 11.82 1.35 -5.45
N HIS A 229 11.86 0.29 -4.60
CA HIS A 229 10.66 -0.26 -3.97
C HIS A 229 9.84 0.77 -3.18
N ILE A 230 10.49 1.61 -2.37
CA ILE A 230 9.82 2.66 -1.57
C ILE A 230 9.68 3.93 -2.43
N ALA A 231 8.88 3.84 -3.50
CA ALA A 231 8.73 4.92 -4.50
C ALA A 231 8.15 6.21 -3.91
N THR A 232 7.32 6.12 -2.88
CA THR A 232 6.72 7.26 -2.17
C THR A 232 7.72 8.13 -1.42
N MET A 233 8.95 7.64 -1.21
CA MET A 233 10.08 8.39 -0.66
C MET A 233 11.23 8.50 -1.68
N GLY A 234 10.97 8.15 -2.93
CA GLY A 234 11.94 8.15 -4.02
C GLY A 234 12.00 9.48 -4.79
N PRO A 235 12.88 9.55 -5.81
CA PRO A 235 13.10 10.76 -6.58
C PRO A 235 11.90 11.19 -7.46
N GLN A 236 10.96 10.27 -7.71
CA GLN A 236 9.79 10.52 -8.56
C GLN A 236 8.48 10.65 -7.77
N GLN A 237 8.56 10.98 -6.47
CA GLN A 237 7.37 11.15 -5.63
C GLN A 237 6.39 12.20 -6.15
N GLU A 238 6.88 13.28 -6.78
CA GLU A 238 6.02 14.33 -7.36
C GLU A 238 5.19 13.80 -8.54
N ILE A 239 5.77 12.93 -9.34
CA ILE A 239 5.05 12.29 -10.47
C ILE A 239 3.94 11.38 -9.91
N ILE A 240 4.21 10.66 -8.82
CA ILE A 240 3.19 9.85 -8.12
C ILE A 240 2.04 10.74 -7.63
N VAL A 241 2.35 11.87 -7.00
CA VAL A 241 1.33 12.82 -6.51
C VAL A 241 0.47 13.32 -7.68
N GLN A 242 1.08 13.82 -8.74
CA GLN A 242 0.39 14.35 -9.92
C GLN A 242 -0.55 13.30 -10.54
N GLU A 243 -0.08 12.07 -10.68
CA GLU A 243 -0.88 11.01 -11.30
C GLU A 243 -2.05 10.56 -10.39
N ILE A 244 -1.84 10.47 -9.07
CA ILE A 244 -2.93 10.17 -8.13
C ILE A 244 -3.96 11.29 -8.12
N VAL A 245 -3.52 12.55 -8.11
CA VAL A 245 -4.41 13.72 -8.20
C VAL A 245 -5.24 13.67 -9.48
N SER A 246 -4.59 13.52 -10.64
CA SER A 246 -5.27 13.39 -11.93
C SER A 246 -6.28 12.24 -11.93
N PHE A 247 -5.89 11.07 -11.41
CA PHE A 247 -6.76 9.91 -11.32
C PHE A 247 -8.00 10.18 -10.46
N MET A 248 -7.84 10.83 -9.29
CA MET A 248 -8.96 11.16 -8.41
C MET A 248 -9.88 12.22 -9.01
N GLU A 249 -9.33 13.24 -9.68
CA GLU A 249 -10.13 14.31 -10.33
C GLU A 249 -10.95 13.79 -11.50
N ASP A 250 -10.43 12.87 -12.29
CA ASP A 250 -11.17 12.26 -13.40
C ASP A 250 -12.42 11.52 -12.93
N GLN A 251 -12.39 10.94 -11.72
CA GLN A 251 -13.57 10.28 -11.15
C GLN A 251 -14.63 11.30 -10.64
N ARG A 252 -14.28 12.58 -10.43
CA ARG A 252 -15.27 13.63 -10.12
C ARG A 252 -16.26 13.87 -11.26
N CYS A 253 -15.80 13.78 -12.50
CA CYS A 253 -16.59 14.08 -13.68
C CYS A 253 -17.76 13.11 -13.90
N PHE A 254 -17.76 11.95 -13.30
CA PHE A 254 -18.80 10.92 -13.45
C PHE A 254 -20.00 11.11 -12.50
N LEU A 255 -19.91 11.97 -11.49
CA LEU A 255 -21.02 12.24 -10.54
C LEU A 255 -21.89 13.45 -10.94
N GLY A 256 -21.52 14.19 -11.97
CA GLY A 256 -22.22 15.40 -12.42
C GLY A 256 -23.19 15.19 -13.59
N LYS A 257 -23.58 13.94 -13.88
CA LYS A 257 -24.56 13.63 -14.93
C LYS A 257 -25.78 12.94 -14.38
#